data_fa919dfeaa60059e6c4d8f46007222e0
#
_entry.id   fa919dfeaa60059e6c4d8f46007222e0
#
_cell.length_a   1.000
_cell.length_b   1.000
_cell.length_c   1.000
_cell.angle_alpha   90.00
_cell.angle_beta   90.00
_cell.angle_gamma   90.00
#
_symmetry.space_group_name_H-M   'P 1'
#
loop_
_entity.id
_entity.type
_entity.pdbx_description
1 polymer ?
#
loop_
_entity_poly.entity_id
_entity_poly.type
_entity_poly.pdbx_seq_one_letter_code
_entity_poly.pdbx_strand_id
1 'polypeptide(L)'
;VKDNGSVALRTVLERCIIRIGGITKDSVKPNKWKELIQGMYINDQDYAFMKIRALSIGDTLTVTNKCPNPSCKKKIKTEFDIDEFDIIPYDGIEDIEFELPKGYYDKEGNKHTTGTIRRPVGLDREILDISARNNFGLANTLLLARCIKTLGDVKIHDSVIKDLSMKDRDYLLKLLAEHRCGYDIGEFDIECPECGEQFTVTLNNADFL
;
A
#
# COMPACT_ATOMS: atom_id res chain seq x y z
N VAL A 1 18.24 6.09 -15.20
CA VAL A 1 16.83 5.99 -14.79
C VAL A 1 16.88 5.39 -13.41
N LYS A 2 16.64 6.19 -12.34
CA LYS A 2 16.53 5.66 -10.98
C LYS A 2 15.25 4.85 -10.91
N ASP A 3 15.38 3.57 -10.54
CA ASP A 3 14.29 2.61 -10.46
C ASP A 3 13.13 3.16 -9.62
N ASN A 4 12.02 3.41 -10.29
CA ASN A 4 10.74 3.64 -9.64
C ASN A 4 10.07 2.27 -9.51
N GLY A 5 10.17 1.65 -8.34
CA GLY A 5 9.65 0.32 -8.07
C GLY A 5 8.18 0.16 -8.44
N SER A 6 7.36 1.20 -8.17
CA SER A 6 5.94 1.20 -8.54
C SER A 6 5.71 1.16 -10.04
N VAL A 7 6.54 1.85 -10.83
CA VAL A 7 6.45 1.81 -12.30
C VAL A 7 6.92 0.46 -12.83
N ALA A 8 7.94 -0.14 -12.22
CA ALA A 8 8.41 -1.48 -12.58
C ALA A 8 7.31 -2.53 -12.31
N LEU A 9 6.71 -2.51 -11.10
CA LEU A 9 5.60 -3.37 -10.72
C LEU A 9 4.43 -3.23 -11.71
N ARG A 10 3.97 -1.99 -11.97
CA ARG A 10 2.92 -1.75 -12.96
C ARG A 10 3.28 -2.31 -14.33
N THR A 11 4.52 -2.15 -14.79
CA THR A 11 4.96 -2.65 -16.09
C THR A 11 4.88 -4.18 -16.18
N VAL A 12 5.23 -4.88 -15.09
CA VAL A 12 5.05 -6.34 -15.01
C VAL A 12 3.57 -6.70 -15.10
N LEU A 13 2.71 -6.05 -14.31
CA LEU A 13 1.27 -6.28 -14.34
C LEU A 13 0.66 -6.02 -15.72
N GLU A 14 1.02 -4.90 -16.38
CA GLU A 14 0.57 -4.60 -17.75
C GLU A 14 0.95 -5.68 -18.77
N ARG A 15 2.11 -6.33 -18.58
CA ARG A 15 2.59 -7.37 -19.50
C ARG A 15 1.95 -8.71 -19.23
N CYS A 16 1.80 -9.09 -17.98
CA CYS A 16 1.41 -10.43 -17.56
C CYS A 16 -0.10 -10.60 -17.41
N ILE A 17 -0.84 -9.57 -16.97
CA ILE A 17 -2.29 -9.64 -16.86
C ILE A 17 -2.91 -9.54 -18.25
N ILE A 18 -3.76 -10.50 -18.59
CA ILE A 18 -4.45 -10.57 -19.89
C ILE A 18 -5.92 -10.19 -19.81
N ARG A 19 -6.52 -10.23 -18.60
CA ARG A 19 -7.93 -9.92 -18.36
C ARG A 19 -8.15 -9.36 -16.96
N ILE A 20 -8.99 -8.33 -16.87
CA ILE A 20 -9.49 -7.77 -15.60
C ILE A 20 -11.00 -7.76 -15.67
N GLY A 21 -11.66 -8.57 -14.84
CA GLY A 21 -13.11 -8.79 -14.93
C GLY A 21 -13.53 -9.25 -16.32
N GLY A 22 -14.44 -8.50 -16.96
CA GLY A 22 -14.91 -8.76 -18.32
C GLY A 22 -14.05 -8.16 -19.44
N ILE A 23 -12.99 -7.40 -19.13
CA ILE A 23 -12.19 -6.65 -20.10
C ILE A 23 -10.90 -7.42 -20.39
N THR A 24 -10.65 -7.76 -21.66
CA THR A 24 -9.39 -8.35 -22.10
C THR A 24 -8.43 -7.26 -22.59
N LYS A 25 -7.13 -7.50 -22.43
CA LYS A 25 -6.07 -6.57 -22.83
C LYS A 25 -6.20 -6.15 -24.29
N ASP A 26 -6.49 -7.11 -25.18
CA ASP A 26 -6.57 -6.87 -26.63
C ASP A 26 -7.88 -6.17 -27.04
N SER A 27 -8.87 -6.08 -26.15
CA SER A 27 -10.14 -5.39 -26.41
C SER A 27 -10.09 -3.88 -26.21
N VAL A 28 -8.99 -3.35 -25.66
CA VAL A 28 -8.83 -1.93 -25.34
C VAL A 28 -7.51 -1.36 -25.85
N LYS A 29 -7.44 -0.02 -25.97
CA LYS A 29 -6.19 0.66 -26.33
C LYS A 29 -5.15 0.51 -25.20
N PRO A 30 -3.83 0.51 -25.50
CA PRO A 30 -2.77 0.37 -24.49
C PRO A 30 -2.87 1.38 -23.34
N ASN A 31 -3.21 2.63 -23.61
CA ASN A 31 -3.39 3.63 -22.55
C ASN A 31 -4.56 3.28 -21.62
N LYS A 32 -5.67 2.75 -22.19
CA LYS A 32 -6.81 2.32 -21.38
C LYS A 32 -6.48 1.11 -20.52
N TRP A 33 -5.68 0.17 -21.05
CA TRP A 33 -5.18 -0.96 -20.27
C TRP A 33 -4.32 -0.50 -19.09
N LYS A 34 -3.41 0.44 -19.34
CA LYS A 34 -2.60 1.06 -18.29
C LYS A 34 -3.46 1.71 -17.20
N GLU A 35 -4.49 2.48 -17.59
CA GLU A 35 -5.43 3.10 -16.64
C GLU A 35 -6.15 2.05 -15.78
N LEU A 36 -6.56 0.91 -16.37
CA LEU A 36 -7.19 -0.18 -15.62
C LEU A 36 -6.24 -0.77 -14.58
N ILE A 37 -5.00 -1.04 -14.96
CA ILE A 37 -3.97 -1.51 -14.02
C ILE A 37 -3.73 -0.47 -12.92
N GLN A 38 -3.57 0.80 -13.26
CA GLN A 38 -3.36 1.89 -12.29
C GLN A 38 -4.56 2.10 -11.36
N GLY A 39 -5.77 1.75 -11.83
CA GLY A 39 -7.00 1.82 -11.04
C GLY A 39 -7.24 0.65 -10.09
N MET A 40 -6.45 -0.44 -10.20
CA MET A 40 -6.53 -1.54 -9.24
C MET A 40 -6.11 -1.05 -7.84
N TYR A 41 -6.72 -1.57 -6.79
CA TYR A 41 -6.25 -1.33 -5.42
C TYR A 41 -4.80 -1.78 -5.27
N ILE A 42 -4.04 -1.08 -4.44
CA ILE A 42 -2.62 -1.37 -4.21
C ILE A 42 -2.43 -2.85 -3.81
N ASN A 43 -3.27 -3.34 -2.92
CA ASN A 43 -3.19 -4.70 -2.41
C ASN A 43 -3.54 -5.76 -3.47
N ASP A 44 -4.47 -5.45 -4.40
CA ASP A 44 -4.77 -6.33 -5.53
C ASP A 44 -3.60 -6.39 -6.53
N GLN A 45 -2.91 -5.25 -6.72
CA GLN A 45 -1.68 -5.23 -7.52
C GLN A 45 -0.59 -6.10 -6.89
N ASP A 46 -0.42 -6.01 -5.57
CA ASP A 46 0.57 -6.79 -4.82
C ASP A 46 0.23 -8.28 -4.90
N TYR A 47 -1.03 -8.63 -4.70
CA TYR A 47 -1.51 -10.01 -4.86
C TYR A 47 -1.23 -10.56 -6.26
N ALA A 48 -1.63 -9.81 -7.30
CA ALA A 48 -1.41 -10.22 -8.68
C ALA A 48 0.08 -10.37 -9.00
N PHE A 49 0.92 -9.45 -8.51
CA PHE A 49 2.37 -9.49 -8.70
C PHE A 49 2.98 -10.72 -8.03
N MET A 50 2.58 -11.04 -6.80
CA MET A 50 3.07 -12.22 -6.08
C MET A 50 2.67 -13.53 -6.78
N LYS A 51 1.45 -13.62 -7.30
CA LYS A 51 1.04 -14.79 -8.10
C LYS A 51 1.81 -14.90 -9.43
N ILE A 52 2.08 -13.77 -10.09
CA ILE A 52 2.92 -13.77 -11.32
C ILE A 52 4.35 -14.25 -10.98
N ARG A 53 4.90 -13.78 -9.85
CA ARG A 53 6.23 -14.20 -9.37
C ARG A 53 6.26 -15.68 -9.09
N ALA A 54 5.31 -16.20 -8.30
CA ALA A 54 5.22 -17.62 -7.97
C ALA A 54 5.17 -18.51 -9.23
N LEU A 55 4.36 -18.12 -10.23
CA LEU A 55 4.26 -18.83 -11.52
C LEU A 55 5.51 -18.72 -12.39
N SER A 56 6.35 -17.70 -12.21
CA SER A 56 7.49 -17.40 -13.09
C SER A 56 8.82 -17.95 -12.55
N ILE A 57 9.07 -17.82 -11.27
CA ILE A 57 10.35 -18.13 -10.62
C ILE A 57 10.24 -18.95 -9.33
N GLY A 58 9.02 -19.33 -8.95
CA GLY A 58 8.72 -20.12 -7.75
C GLY A 58 8.10 -19.31 -6.63
N ASP A 59 7.51 -20.01 -5.71
CA ASP A 59 6.73 -19.54 -4.56
C ASP A 59 7.60 -19.18 -3.34
N THR A 60 8.84 -19.66 -3.28
CA THR A 60 9.75 -19.37 -2.18
C THR A 60 10.35 -17.96 -2.30
N LEU A 61 10.20 -17.17 -1.25
CA LEU A 61 10.80 -15.87 -1.08
C LEU A 61 11.95 -15.94 -0.08
N THR A 62 13.16 -15.54 -0.50
CA THR A 62 14.31 -15.47 0.41
C THR A 62 14.61 -14.02 0.77
N VAL A 63 14.45 -13.69 2.05
CA VAL A 63 14.74 -12.34 2.59
C VAL A 63 15.99 -12.38 3.46
N THR A 64 16.86 -11.39 3.31
CA THR A 64 18.09 -11.28 4.10
C THR A 64 17.97 -10.16 5.12
N ASN A 65 17.91 -10.52 6.39
CA ASN A 65 17.83 -9.60 7.51
C ASN A 65 19.11 -9.59 8.33
N LYS A 66 19.36 -8.52 9.06
CA LYS A 66 20.47 -8.43 9.99
C LYS A 66 19.97 -8.64 11.42
N CYS A 67 20.60 -9.56 12.15
CA CYS A 67 20.30 -9.78 13.56
C CYS A 67 20.44 -8.46 14.34
N PRO A 68 19.41 -8.05 15.11
CA PRO A 68 19.44 -6.83 15.90
C PRO A 68 20.38 -6.91 17.11
N ASN A 69 20.77 -8.10 17.53
CA ASN A 69 21.68 -8.31 18.68
C ASN A 69 23.03 -7.66 18.39
N PRO A 70 23.47 -6.66 19.20
CA PRO A 70 24.71 -5.92 18.99
C PRO A 70 25.98 -6.81 18.98
N SER A 71 25.93 -7.96 19.66
CA SER A 71 27.04 -8.91 19.75
C SER A 71 27.05 -9.91 18.58
N CYS A 72 25.94 -10.07 17.86
CA CYS A 72 25.84 -11.02 16.74
C CYS A 72 25.95 -10.32 15.40
N LYS A 73 25.01 -9.45 15.05
CA LYS A 73 24.95 -8.67 13.79
C LYS A 73 25.08 -9.52 12.51
N LYS A 74 24.85 -10.83 12.60
CA LYS A 74 24.91 -11.75 11.45
C LYS A 74 23.79 -11.45 10.46
N LYS A 75 24.06 -11.69 9.18
CA LYS A 75 23.04 -11.70 8.13
C LYS A 75 22.36 -13.05 8.16
N ILE A 76 21.03 -13.05 8.26
CA ILE A 76 20.17 -14.22 8.32
C ILE A 76 19.36 -14.26 7.05
N LYS A 77 19.35 -15.40 6.38
CA LYS A 77 18.44 -15.67 5.27
C LYS A 77 17.24 -16.42 5.82
N THR A 78 16.07 -15.85 5.60
CA THR A 78 14.80 -16.46 5.97
C THR A 78 14.01 -16.74 4.68
N GLU A 79 13.47 -17.94 4.57
CA GLU A 79 12.64 -18.34 3.45
C GLU A 79 11.18 -18.30 3.89
N PHE A 80 10.34 -17.73 3.04
CA PHE A 80 8.90 -17.67 3.20
C PHE A 80 8.25 -18.30 1.98
N ASP A 81 7.20 -19.06 2.18
CA ASP A 81 6.35 -19.55 1.10
C ASP A 81 5.22 -18.56 0.86
N ILE A 82 5.11 -18.07 -0.39
CA ILE A 82 4.07 -17.10 -0.77
C ILE A 82 2.66 -17.70 -0.59
N ASP A 83 2.51 -19.01 -0.77
CA ASP A 83 1.22 -19.68 -0.63
C ASP A 83 0.80 -19.87 0.84
N GLU A 84 1.72 -19.71 1.79
CA GLU A 84 1.42 -19.72 3.25
C GLU A 84 0.90 -18.36 3.76
N PHE A 85 0.98 -17.29 2.97
CA PHE A 85 0.47 -15.99 3.41
C PHE A 85 -1.06 -15.97 3.44
N ASP A 86 -1.60 -15.50 4.55
CA ASP A 86 -3.03 -15.29 4.68
C ASP A 86 -3.55 -14.27 3.67
N ILE A 87 -4.78 -14.49 3.21
CA ILE A 87 -5.47 -13.59 2.29
C ILE A 87 -6.61 -12.91 3.03
N ILE A 88 -6.52 -11.60 3.15
CA ILE A 88 -7.60 -10.77 3.69
C ILE A 88 -8.60 -10.52 2.56
N PRO A 89 -9.86 -11.01 2.69
CA PRO A 89 -10.87 -10.81 1.66
C PRO A 89 -11.30 -9.34 1.57
N TYR A 90 -11.76 -8.93 0.39
CA TYR A 90 -12.41 -7.63 0.23
C TYR A 90 -13.72 -7.59 1.01
N ASP A 91 -13.91 -6.55 1.83
CA ASP A 91 -15.07 -6.38 2.71
C ASP A 91 -16.35 -5.90 1.99
N GLY A 92 -16.28 -5.62 0.68
CA GLY A 92 -17.39 -5.10 -0.11
C GLY A 92 -17.64 -3.59 0.02
N ILE A 93 -16.83 -2.89 0.82
CA ILE A 93 -17.00 -1.45 1.07
C ILE A 93 -16.13 -0.67 0.08
N GLU A 94 -16.76 0.10 -0.82
CA GLU A 94 -16.05 0.94 -1.78
C GLU A 94 -15.62 2.28 -1.16
N ASP A 95 -16.56 2.94 -0.49
CA ASP A 95 -16.38 4.22 0.21
C ASP A 95 -16.49 4.00 1.71
N ILE A 96 -15.37 4.13 2.41
CA ILE A 96 -15.27 3.93 3.84
C ILE A 96 -15.69 5.23 4.53
N GLU A 97 -16.75 5.18 5.34
CA GLU A 97 -17.19 6.33 6.13
C GLU A 97 -16.28 6.56 7.32
N PHE A 98 -16.07 7.83 7.69
CA PHE A 98 -15.29 8.18 8.86
C PHE A 98 -15.89 9.35 9.64
N GLU A 99 -15.53 9.42 10.93
CA GLU A 99 -15.78 10.56 11.79
C GLU A 99 -14.48 10.97 12.49
N LEU A 100 -13.97 12.18 12.16
CA LEU A 100 -12.71 12.69 12.70
C LEU A 100 -12.80 12.95 14.21
N PRO A 101 -11.85 12.44 15.01
CA PRO A 101 -11.83 12.67 16.46
C PRO A 101 -11.78 14.14 16.89
N LYS A 102 -11.13 15.00 16.13
CA LYS A 102 -11.03 16.45 16.38
C LYS A 102 -11.82 17.27 15.38
N GLY A 103 -11.79 16.87 14.11
CA GLY A 103 -12.43 17.57 13.01
C GLY A 103 -11.60 18.72 12.44
N TYR A 104 -11.98 19.14 11.24
CA TYR A 104 -11.40 20.24 10.50
C TYR A 104 -12.26 21.49 10.67
N TYR A 105 -11.62 22.64 10.85
CA TYR A 105 -12.31 23.95 10.86
C TYR A 105 -11.98 24.69 9.57
N ASP A 106 -13.02 25.08 8.83
CA ASP A 106 -12.87 25.89 7.64
C ASP A 106 -12.55 27.37 7.98
N LYS A 107 -12.37 28.18 6.95
CA LYS A 107 -12.04 29.60 7.12
C LYS A 107 -13.19 30.45 7.74
N GLU A 108 -14.38 29.93 7.61
CA GLU A 108 -15.60 30.52 8.17
C GLU A 108 -15.83 30.07 9.64
N GLY A 109 -15.02 29.14 10.14
CA GLY A 109 -15.10 28.61 11.50
C GLY A 109 -16.06 27.44 11.66
N ASN A 110 -16.60 26.88 10.56
CA ASN A 110 -17.47 25.71 10.62
C ASN A 110 -16.63 24.46 10.85
N LYS A 111 -17.15 23.56 11.69
CA LYS A 111 -16.48 22.31 12.03
C LYS A 111 -17.00 21.17 11.14
N HIS A 112 -16.08 20.46 10.48
CA HIS A 112 -16.38 19.30 9.65
C HIS A 112 -15.73 18.05 10.27
N THR A 113 -16.54 17.04 10.57
CA THR A 113 -16.05 15.80 11.23
C THR A 113 -16.27 14.55 10.38
N THR A 114 -17.32 14.53 9.56
CA THR A 114 -17.72 13.32 8.82
C THR A 114 -17.34 13.42 7.36
N GLY A 115 -17.00 12.27 6.78
CA GLY A 115 -16.64 12.18 5.38
C GLY A 115 -16.49 10.75 4.91
N THR A 116 -15.98 10.59 3.69
CA THR A 116 -15.69 9.29 3.08
C THR A 116 -14.26 9.25 2.55
N ILE A 117 -13.65 8.08 2.68
CA ILE A 117 -12.30 7.81 2.18
C ILE A 117 -12.33 6.52 1.36
N ARG A 118 -11.58 6.48 0.26
CA ARG A 118 -11.40 5.28 -0.56
C ARG A 118 -10.06 4.61 -0.29
N ARG A 119 -9.95 3.34 -0.61
CA ARG A 119 -8.66 2.64 -0.64
C ARG A 119 -7.73 3.25 -1.68
N PRO A 120 -6.40 3.25 -1.43
CA PRO A 120 -5.43 3.69 -2.40
C PRO A 120 -5.34 2.72 -3.59
N VAL A 121 -5.11 3.28 -4.78
CA VAL A 121 -4.93 2.55 -6.04
C VAL A 121 -3.48 2.66 -6.53
N GLY A 122 -3.12 1.87 -7.53
CA GLY A 122 -1.75 1.84 -8.08
C GLY A 122 -1.24 3.19 -8.55
N LEU A 123 -2.11 4.05 -9.10
CA LEU A 123 -1.74 5.41 -9.47
C LEU A 123 -1.31 6.25 -8.25
N ASP A 124 -1.93 6.05 -7.10
CA ASP A 124 -1.54 6.76 -5.88
C ASP A 124 -0.13 6.36 -5.47
N ARG A 125 0.21 5.06 -5.50
CA ARG A 125 1.55 4.55 -5.24
C ARG A 125 2.60 5.18 -6.17
N GLU A 126 2.34 5.23 -7.49
CA GLU A 126 3.27 5.82 -8.45
C GLU A 126 3.54 7.31 -8.15
N ILE A 127 2.50 8.08 -7.80
CA ILE A 127 2.62 9.49 -7.47
C ILE A 127 3.40 9.69 -6.16
N LEU A 128 3.13 8.87 -5.15
CA LEU A 128 3.85 8.92 -3.88
C LEU A 128 5.34 8.61 -4.03
N ASP A 129 5.69 7.60 -4.81
CA ASP A 129 7.08 7.25 -5.10
C ASP A 129 7.85 8.37 -5.79
N ILE A 130 7.19 9.13 -6.66
CA ILE A 130 7.81 10.26 -7.36
C ILE A 130 7.91 11.48 -6.44
N SER A 131 6.84 11.80 -5.70
CA SER A 131 6.69 13.08 -5.03
C SER A 131 7.23 13.09 -3.60
N ALA A 132 7.31 11.94 -2.94
CA ALA A 132 7.57 11.85 -1.50
C ALA A 132 8.58 10.75 -1.11
N ARG A 133 9.43 10.34 -2.03
CA ARG A 133 10.34 9.18 -1.93
C ARG A 133 11.11 9.05 -0.59
N ASN A 134 11.51 10.17 0.02
CA ASN A 134 12.27 10.20 1.27
C ASN A 134 11.61 11.06 2.36
N ASN A 135 10.31 11.33 2.22
CA ASN A 135 9.58 12.19 3.16
C ASN A 135 8.25 11.54 3.52
N PHE A 136 8.24 10.73 4.59
CA PHE A 136 7.06 10.03 5.08
C PHE A 136 5.91 10.98 5.45
N GLY A 137 6.21 12.15 6.01
CA GLY A 137 5.17 13.13 6.36
C GLY A 137 4.47 13.69 5.12
N LEU A 138 5.23 13.95 4.05
CA LEU A 138 4.69 14.36 2.77
C LEU A 138 3.93 13.21 2.10
N ALA A 139 4.45 11.98 2.15
CA ALA A 139 3.78 10.80 1.60
C ALA A 139 2.40 10.61 2.23
N ASN A 140 2.30 10.63 3.55
CA ASN A 140 1.03 10.49 4.26
C ASN A 140 0.06 11.64 3.95
N THR A 141 0.56 12.87 3.81
CA THR A 141 -0.26 14.02 3.42
C THR A 141 -0.85 13.85 2.03
N LEU A 142 -0.03 13.48 1.06
CA LEU A 142 -0.46 13.24 -0.32
C LEU A 142 -1.40 12.03 -0.42
N LEU A 143 -1.11 10.94 0.30
CA LEU A 143 -1.99 9.77 0.34
C LEU A 143 -3.39 10.15 0.82
N LEU A 144 -3.50 10.81 1.96
CA LEU A 144 -4.79 11.22 2.50
C LEU A 144 -5.51 12.20 1.57
N ALA A 145 -4.81 13.19 0.99
CA ALA A 145 -5.39 14.13 0.04
C ALA A 145 -5.98 13.45 -1.22
N ARG A 146 -5.42 12.32 -1.61
CA ARG A 146 -5.87 11.55 -2.77
C ARG A 146 -6.96 10.54 -2.43
N CYS A 147 -6.98 10.04 -1.21
CA CYS A 147 -7.93 9.00 -0.78
C CYS A 147 -9.21 9.57 -0.18
N ILE A 148 -9.17 10.71 0.52
CA ILE A 148 -10.38 11.35 1.04
C ILE A 148 -11.23 11.85 -0.12
N LYS A 149 -12.48 11.38 -0.20
CA LYS A 149 -13.44 11.77 -1.22
C LYS A 149 -14.27 12.97 -0.77
N THR A 150 -14.71 12.95 0.48
CA THR A 150 -15.54 14.00 1.08
C THR A 150 -15.10 14.28 2.52
N LEU A 151 -15.28 15.52 2.97
CA LEU A 151 -15.18 15.95 4.37
C LEU A 151 -16.18 17.11 4.55
N GLY A 152 -17.42 16.79 4.93
CA GLY A 152 -18.50 17.76 4.85
C GLY A 152 -18.57 18.40 3.47
N ASP A 153 -18.66 19.73 3.43
CA ASP A 153 -18.70 20.53 2.19
C ASP A 153 -17.32 21.04 1.76
N VAL A 154 -16.24 20.58 2.41
CA VAL A 154 -14.87 21.04 2.16
C VAL A 154 -14.32 20.46 0.85
N LYS A 155 -13.76 21.30 -0.01
CA LYS A 155 -13.00 20.84 -1.16
C LYS A 155 -11.62 20.34 -0.73
N ILE A 156 -11.36 19.04 -0.95
CA ILE A 156 -10.14 18.39 -0.48
C ILE A 156 -8.93 18.78 -1.34
N HIS A 157 -7.86 19.21 -0.67
CA HIS A 157 -6.52 19.46 -1.21
C HIS A 157 -5.47 19.40 -0.09
N ASP A 158 -4.20 19.39 -0.47
CA ASP A 158 -3.08 19.17 0.45
C ASP A 158 -3.09 20.11 1.67
N SER A 159 -3.56 21.36 1.51
CA SER A 159 -3.65 22.32 2.63
C SER A 159 -4.64 21.86 3.69
N VAL A 160 -5.80 21.32 3.30
CA VAL A 160 -6.79 20.79 4.24
C VAL A 160 -6.18 19.66 5.08
N ILE A 161 -5.42 18.75 4.43
CA ILE A 161 -4.77 17.64 5.13
C ILE A 161 -3.67 18.13 6.08
N LYS A 162 -2.93 19.18 5.70
CA LYS A 162 -1.90 19.79 6.56
C LYS A 162 -2.49 20.44 7.81
N ASP A 163 -3.70 20.97 7.70
CA ASP A 163 -4.41 21.64 8.79
C ASP A 163 -5.15 20.65 9.70
N LEU A 164 -5.31 19.36 9.28
CA LEU A 164 -5.82 18.31 10.16
C LEU A 164 -4.88 18.07 11.34
N SER A 165 -5.45 17.81 12.51
CA SER A 165 -4.67 17.39 13.68
C SER A 165 -3.93 16.09 13.44
N MET A 166 -2.81 15.87 14.13
CA MET A 166 -2.08 14.61 14.08
C MET A 166 -2.97 13.41 14.45
N LYS A 167 -3.89 13.62 15.40
CA LYS A 167 -4.83 12.58 15.83
C LYS A 167 -5.81 12.19 14.72
N ASP A 168 -6.31 13.15 13.96
CA ASP A 168 -7.21 12.88 12.84
C ASP A 168 -6.49 12.18 11.69
N ARG A 169 -5.26 12.62 11.40
CA ARG A 169 -4.42 12.00 10.35
C ARG A 169 -4.05 10.56 10.70
N ASP A 170 -3.64 10.30 11.93
CA ASP A 170 -3.32 8.95 12.42
C ASP A 170 -4.55 8.04 12.38
N TYR A 171 -5.71 8.55 12.80
CA TYR A 171 -6.98 7.84 12.70
C TYR A 171 -7.30 7.43 11.25
N LEU A 172 -7.20 8.34 10.28
CA LEU A 172 -7.47 8.05 8.88
C LEU A 172 -6.48 7.04 8.28
N LEU A 173 -5.20 7.09 8.65
CA LEU A 173 -4.21 6.11 8.21
C LEU A 173 -4.49 4.72 8.79
N LYS A 174 -4.89 4.64 10.06
CA LYS A 174 -5.31 3.38 10.70
C LYS A 174 -6.56 2.81 10.03
N LEU A 175 -7.54 3.65 9.77
CA LEU A 175 -8.76 3.25 9.06
C LEU A 175 -8.46 2.64 7.68
N LEU A 176 -7.55 3.23 6.92
CA LEU A 176 -7.10 2.66 5.65
C LEU A 176 -6.39 1.31 5.82
N ALA A 177 -5.61 1.15 6.89
CA ALA A 177 -4.93 -0.10 7.21
C ALA A 177 -5.90 -1.21 7.65
N GLU A 178 -6.94 -0.85 8.42
CA GLU A 178 -8.01 -1.78 8.86
C GLU A 178 -8.85 -2.31 7.69
N HIS A 179 -9.06 -1.48 6.67
CA HIS A 179 -9.80 -1.85 5.46
C HIS A 179 -8.91 -2.38 4.31
N ARG A 180 -7.70 -2.87 4.62
CA ARG A 180 -6.85 -3.52 3.61
C ARG A 180 -7.45 -4.85 3.15
N CYS A 181 -7.11 -5.28 1.95
CA CYS A 181 -7.45 -6.59 1.39
C CYS A 181 -6.24 -7.15 0.63
N GLY A 182 -6.28 -8.40 0.19
CA GLY A 182 -5.17 -9.05 -0.50
C GLY A 182 -4.26 -9.83 0.45
N TYR A 183 -2.99 -10.01 0.11
CA TYR A 183 -2.07 -10.73 0.99
C TYR A 183 -1.82 -9.99 2.30
N ASP A 184 -1.87 -10.71 3.41
CA ASP A 184 -1.36 -10.24 4.69
C ASP A 184 0.15 -10.47 4.76
N ILE A 185 0.90 -9.59 4.13
CA ILE A 185 2.36 -9.53 4.18
C ILE A 185 2.79 -8.73 5.42
N GLY A 186 2.33 -9.18 6.58
CA GLY A 186 2.52 -8.47 7.84
C GLY A 186 3.91 -8.61 8.45
N GLU A 187 3.91 -8.65 9.74
CA GLU A 187 5.09 -8.85 10.57
C GLU A 187 5.28 -10.34 10.87
N PHE A 188 6.51 -10.83 10.73
CA PHE A 188 6.86 -12.22 10.98
C PHE A 188 7.91 -12.29 12.07
N ASP A 189 7.65 -13.08 13.10
CA ASP A 189 8.63 -13.34 14.16
C ASP A 189 9.60 -14.42 13.70
N ILE A 190 10.88 -14.09 13.71
CA ILE A 190 11.96 -15.01 13.37
C ILE A 190 12.98 -15.10 14.50
N GLU A 191 13.69 -16.23 14.56
CA GLU A 191 14.76 -16.49 15.50
C GLU A 191 16.11 -16.52 14.77
N CYS A 192 17.11 -15.85 15.34
CA CYS A 192 18.47 -15.88 14.84
C CYS A 192 19.08 -17.26 15.08
N PRO A 193 19.47 -18.05 14.06
CA PRO A 193 20.03 -19.39 14.23
C PRO A 193 21.43 -19.36 14.89
N GLU A 194 22.08 -18.20 14.98
CA GLU A 194 23.41 -18.07 15.55
C GLU A 194 23.41 -17.70 17.04
N CYS A 195 22.42 -16.96 17.52
CA CYS A 195 22.41 -16.47 18.90
C CYS A 195 21.08 -16.63 19.62
N GLY A 196 20.03 -17.14 18.96
CA GLY A 196 18.71 -17.33 19.55
C GLY A 196 17.90 -16.04 19.75
N GLU A 197 18.38 -14.88 19.25
CA GLU A 197 17.64 -13.63 19.36
C GLU A 197 16.36 -13.69 18.54
N GLN A 198 15.22 -13.41 19.18
CA GLN A 198 13.92 -13.32 18.53
C GLN A 198 13.66 -11.87 18.12
N PHE A 199 13.20 -11.65 16.90
CA PHE A 199 12.87 -10.33 16.40
C PHE A 199 11.86 -10.42 15.24
N THR A 200 11.13 -9.33 15.05
CA THR A 200 10.10 -9.21 14.02
C THR A 200 10.70 -8.67 12.73
N VAL A 201 10.33 -9.25 11.61
CA VAL A 201 10.67 -8.83 10.26
C VAL A 201 9.40 -8.39 9.56
N THR A 202 9.43 -7.20 8.96
CA THR A 202 8.36 -6.71 8.10
C THR A 202 8.76 -6.91 6.65
N LEU A 203 7.96 -7.65 5.90
CA LEU A 203 8.14 -7.79 4.45
C LEU A 203 7.59 -6.54 3.73
N ASN A 204 8.29 -6.14 2.70
CA ASN A 204 7.89 -5.03 1.85
C ASN A 204 8.01 -5.39 0.37
N ASN A 205 7.36 -4.61 -0.52
CA ASN A 205 7.31 -4.94 -1.94
C ASN A 205 8.67 -5.06 -2.64
N ALA A 206 9.73 -4.46 -2.08
CA ALA A 206 11.08 -4.59 -2.64
C ALA A 206 11.69 -5.96 -2.38
N ASP A 207 11.21 -6.70 -1.37
CA ASP A 207 11.68 -8.05 -1.07
C ASP A 207 11.16 -9.08 -2.09
N PHE A 208 10.15 -8.71 -2.87
CA PHE A 208 9.54 -9.57 -3.88
C PHE A 208 10.08 -9.31 -5.31
N LEU A 209 10.93 -8.31 -5.50
CA LEU A 209 11.56 -7.98 -6.79
C LEU A 209 12.94 -8.63 -6.92
#